data_d82b030bbc344b5e6a2b81637829b36d
#
_entry.id   d82b030bbc344b5e6a2b81637829b36d
#
_cell.length_a   1.000
_cell.length_b   1.000
_cell.length_c   1.000
_cell.angle_alpha   90.00
_cell.angle_beta   90.00
_cell.angle_gamma   90.00
#
_symmetry.space_group_name_H-M   'P 1'
#
loop_
_entity.id
_entity.type
_entity.pdbx_description
1 polymer ?
#
loop_
_entity_poly.entity_id
_entity_poly.type
_entity_poly.pdbx_seq_one_letter_code
_entity_poly.pdbx_strand_id
1 'polypeptide(L)'
;FADGRENVTGHAAAYTKETPFALEPTLTEVRLHPGERVQVDVKVVPRKCIADPEMKLYQYTAIDEYTRIRFLYGYEEQSTYSSADFVKRLVKWYKRRGITVKCIQTDNGFEFTNRFSPSKRDKKTLFENTLSQLGIEHKLIRPYTPRHNGKVERSHREDHNKFYSCHRFYSCDDLNVQLAARLSRTNNRPMRPLKWFSPIEFLNNSVQYD
;
A
#
# COMPACT_ATOMS: atom_id res chain seq x y z
N PHE A 1 -9.08 -80.88 -38.95
CA PHE A 1 -8.40 -79.59 -38.94
C PHE A 1 -9.42 -78.51 -38.44
N ALA A 2 -9.41 -78.30 -37.14
CA ALA A 2 -10.38 -77.40 -36.48
C ALA A 2 -9.72 -76.05 -36.26
N ASP A 3 -10.43 -75.06 -36.74
CA ASP A 3 -10.13 -73.64 -36.55
C ASP A 3 -10.87 -73.20 -35.25
N GLY A 4 -10.11 -72.90 -34.24
CA GLY A 4 -10.64 -72.43 -32.96
C GLY A 4 -10.45 -70.91 -32.83
N ARG A 5 -11.46 -70.13 -33.17
CA ARG A 5 -11.48 -68.70 -32.86
C ARG A 5 -12.17 -68.50 -31.50
N GLU A 6 -11.41 -68.26 -30.47
CA GLU A 6 -11.95 -67.73 -29.22
C GLU A 6 -12.22 -66.23 -29.31
N ASN A 7 -13.49 -65.89 -29.08
CA ASN A 7 -13.96 -64.52 -28.92
C ASN A 7 -13.50 -63.98 -27.56
N VAL A 8 -12.56 -63.06 -27.55
CA VAL A 8 -12.23 -62.27 -26.38
C VAL A 8 -13.15 -61.04 -26.36
N THR A 9 -14.19 -61.12 -25.56
CA THR A 9 -15.02 -59.96 -25.24
C THR A 9 -14.25 -59.02 -24.30
N GLY A 10 -13.75 -57.94 -24.87
CA GLY A 10 -13.13 -56.85 -24.11
C GLY A 10 -14.15 -56.14 -23.25
N HIS A 11 -13.98 -56.22 -21.94
CA HIS A 11 -14.71 -55.34 -21.00
C HIS A 11 -14.15 -53.94 -21.14
N ALA A 12 -14.93 -53.04 -21.70
CA ALA A 12 -14.69 -51.61 -21.65
C ALA A 12 -14.87 -51.13 -20.20
N ALA A 13 -13.77 -50.86 -19.54
CA ALA A 13 -13.78 -50.17 -18.27
C ALA A 13 -14.35 -48.78 -18.48
N ALA A 14 -15.49 -48.53 -17.89
CA ALA A 14 -16.12 -47.18 -17.84
C ALA A 14 -15.18 -46.28 -17.02
N TYR A 15 -14.52 -45.36 -17.70
CA TYR A 15 -13.85 -44.22 -17.06
C TYR A 15 -14.95 -43.34 -16.46
N THR A 16 -15.18 -43.46 -15.17
CA THR A 16 -15.92 -42.47 -14.39
C THR A 16 -15.11 -41.18 -14.43
N LYS A 17 -15.64 -40.17 -15.10
CA LYS A 17 -15.14 -38.80 -14.99
C LYS A 17 -15.23 -38.40 -13.53
N GLU A 18 -14.09 -38.42 -12.85
CA GLU A 18 -13.97 -37.71 -11.58
C GLU A 18 -14.36 -36.27 -11.80
N THR A 19 -15.34 -35.81 -11.04
CA THR A 19 -15.77 -34.43 -11.00
C THR A 19 -14.56 -33.55 -10.70
N PRO A 20 -14.34 -32.48 -11.49
CA PRO A 20 -13.24 -31.59 -11.23
C PRO A 20 -13.41 -30.99 -9.84
N PHE A 21 -12.31 -31.09 -9.09
CA PHE A 21 -11.97 -30.36 -7.88
C PHE A 21 -12.99 -29.25 -7.57
N ALA A 22 -13.79 -29.44 -6.53
CA ALA A 22 -14.59 -28.36 -5.97
C ALA A 22 -13.60 -27.25 -5.63
N LEU A 23 -13.67 -26.15 -6.36
CA LEU A 23 -12.96 -24.94 -6.02
C LEU A 23 -13.33 -24.62 -4.57
N GLU A 24 -12.35 -24.73 -3.67
CA GLU A 24 -12.49 -24.20 -2.33
C GLU A 24 -13.12 -22.83 -2.42
N PRO A 25 -14.07 -22.46 -1.55
CA PRO A 25 -14.72 -21.17 -1.63
C PRO A 25 -13.61 -20.11 -1.56
N THR A 26 -13.40 -19.46 -2.69
CA THR A 26 -12.52 -18.29 -2.80
C THR A 26 -12.79 -17.42 -1.60
N LEU A 27 -11.72 -17.20 -0.80
CA LEU A 27 -11.66 -16.24 0.28
C LEU A 27 -12.66 -15.13 0.01
N THR A 28 -13.69 -15.06 0.85
CA THR A 28 -14.69 -13.98 0.85
C THR A 28 -13.94 -12.70 0.53
N GLU A 29 -14.25 -12.06 -0.60
CA GLU A 29 -13.72 -10.75 -0.93
C GLU A 29 -14.06 -9.86 0.26
N VAL A 30 -13.08 -9.63 1.12
CA VAL A 30 -13.22 -8.68 2.22
C VAL A 30 -13.50 -7.35 1.54
N ARG A 31 -14.76 -6.92 1.58
CA ARG A 31 -15.14 -5.60 1.06
C ARG A 31 -14.37 -4.58 1.85
N LEU A 32 -13.31 -4.08 1.28
CA LEU A 32 -12.52 -3.02 1.88
C LEU A 32 -13.37 -1.75 1.86
N HIS A 33 -13.33 -1.02 2.96
CA HIS A 33 -13.93 0.32 3.08
C HIS A 33 -12.82 1.38 3.12
N PRO A 34 -13.15 2.66 2.90
CA PRO A 34 -12.18 3.73 3.05
C PRO A 34 -11.50 3.70 4.42
N GLY A 35 -10.17 3.67 4.44
CA GLY A 35 -9.36 3.67 5.66
C GLY A 35 -9.18 2.31 6.34
N GLU A 36 -9.78 1.23 5.84
CA GLU A 36 -9.64 -0.10 6.44
C GLU A 36 -8.21 -0.61 6.41
N ARG A 37 -7.49 -0.34 5.31
CA ARG A 37 -6.05 -0.59 5.19
C ARG A 37 -5.37 0.51 4.41
N VAL A 38 -4.39 1.14 5.05
CA VAL A 38 -3.57 2.19 4.46
C VAL A 38 -2.12 1.71 4.38
N GLN A 39 -1.57 1.63 3.17
CA GLN A 39 -0.15 1.32 2.98
C GLN A 39 0.67 2.59 3.21
N VAL A 40 1.73 2.47 4.01
CA VAL A 40 2.68 3.58 4.28
C VAL A 40 4.09 3.13 3.95
N ASP A 41 4.84 4.02 3.32
CA ASP A 41 6.24 3.79 2.94
C ASP A 41 7.01 5.10 2.86
N VAL A 42 8.33 5.02 2.98
CA VAL A 42 9.26 6.16 2.91
C VAL A 42 10.15 6.02 1.69
N LYS A 43 10.34 7.11 0.99
CA LYS A 43 11.26 7.20 -0.14
C LYS A 43 12.26 8.32 0.07
N VAL A 44 13.54 8.03 -0.16
CA VAL A 44 14.56 9.07 -0.27
C VAL A 44 14.30 9.91 -1.52
N VAL A 45 14.25 11.23 -1.37
CA VAL A 45 14.16 12.16 -2.51
C VAL A 45 15.45 12.08 -3.32
N PRO A 46 15.37 11.92 -4.66
CA PRO A 46 16.56 11.79 -5.49
C PRO A 46 17.50 12.99 -5.34
N ARG A 47 18.77 12.73 -5.07
CA ARG A 47 19.81 13.75 -4.83
C ARG A 47 19.84 14.84 -5.89
N LYS A 48 19.71 14.47 -7.16
CA LYS A 48 19.69 15.40 -8.31
C LYS A 48 18.58 16.43 -8.25
N CYS A 49 17.54 16.21 -7.44
CA CYS A 49 16.39 17.11 -7.28
C CYS A 49 16.60 18.09 -6.11
N ILE A 50 17.65 17.93 -5.31
CA ILE A 50 17.92 18.76 -4.12
C ILE A 50 19.00 19.78 -4.48
N ALA A 51 18.72 21.06 -4.16
CA ALA A 51 19.62 22.16 -4.53
C ALA A 51 20.89 22.17 -3.68
N ASP A 52 20.75 21.92 -2.36
CA ASP A 52 21.84 21.83 -1.42
C ASP A 52 22.42 20.41 -1.38
N PRO A 53 23.71 20.21 -1.69
CA PRO A 53 24.36 18.90 -1.65
C PRO A 53 24.38 18.23 -0.28
N GLU A 54 24.31 18.95 0.81
CA GLU A 54 24.35 18.38 2.17
C GLU A 54 22.96 17.99 2.68
N MET A 55 21.90 18.56 2.10
CA MET A 55 20.54 18.30 2.51
C MET A 55 20.08 16.89 2.10
N LYS A 56 19.39 16.19 3.00
CA LYS A 56 18.68 14.93 2.72
C LYS A 56 17.20 15.13 2.95
N LEU A 57 16.39 14.72 2.00
CA LEU A 57 14.94 14.83 2.09
C LEU A 57 14.30 13.46 1.88
N TYR A 58 13.22 13.21 2.60
CA TYR A 58 12.48 11.96 2.60
C TYR A 58 11.00 12.25 2.35
N GLN A 59 10.40 11.54 1.38
CA GLN A 59 8.98 11.59 1.14
C GLN A 59 8.31 10.41 1.85
N TYR A 60 7.43 10.70 2.78
CA TYR A 60 6.50 9.75 3.35
C TYR A 60 5.24 9.71 2.50
N THR A 61 4.77 8.52 2.21
CA THR A 61 3.61 8.28 1.34
C THR A 61 2.64 7.34 2.03
N ALA A 62 1.37 7.73 2.10
CA ALA A 62 0.29 6.84 2.49
C ALA A 62 -0.68 6.66 1.31
N ILE A 63 -1.21 5.45 1.12
CA ILE A 63 -2.24 5.15 0.12
C ILE A 63 -3.31 4.27 0.75
N ASP A 64 -4.54 4.74 0.75
CA ASP A 64 -5.68 3.90 1.08
C ASP A 64 -5.90 2.81 0.02
N GLU A 65 -6.01 1.57 0.47
CA GLU A 65 -6.11 0.43 -0.46
C GLU A 65 -7.41 0.41 -1.23
N TYR A 66 -8.48 0.93 -0.68
CA TYR A 66 -9.80 0.94 -1.31
C TYR A 66 -9.96 2.10 -2.29
N THR A 67 -9.85 3.33 -1.81
CA THR A 67 -10.09 4.55 -2.61
C THR A 67 -8.90 4.97 -3.46
N ARG A 68 -7.69 4.46 -3.19
CA ARG A 68 -6.43 4.93 -3.79
C ARG A 68 -6.07 6.37 -3.42
N ILE A 69 -6.78 6.98 -2.47
CA ILE A 69 -6.43 8.31 -1.97
C ILE A 69 -5.04 8.26 -1.36
N ARG A 70 -4.21 9.19 -1.80
CA ARG A 70 -2.85 9.36 -1.30
C ARG A 70 -2.79 10.49 -0.28
N PHE A 71 -1.82 10.39 0.62
CA PHE A 71 -1.31 11.49 1.43
C PHE A 71 0.21 11.51 1.36
N LEU A 72 0.80 12.69 1.17
CA LEU A 72 2.24 12.89 0.99
C LEU A 72 2.72 13.94 1.98
N TYR A 73 3.89 13.73 2.56
CA TYR A 73 4.58 14.75 3.36
C TYR A 73 6.10 14.49 3.35
N GLY A 74 6.88 15.58 3.35
CA GLY A 74 8.34 15.57 3.32
C GLY A 74 8.95 15.85 4.68
N TYR A 75 10.10 15.21 4.97
CA TYR A 75 10.90 15.39 6.18
C TYR A 75 12.38 15.42 5.84
N GLU A 76 13.19 15.99 6.74
CA GLU A 76 14.65 16.02 6.63
C GLU A 76 15.29 14.75 7.18
N GLU A 77 14.53 13.93 7.89
CA GLU A 77 15.02 12.67 8.47
C GLU A 77 14.07 11.50 8.24
N GLN A 78 14.62 10.30 8.15
CA GLN A 78 13.92 9.04 8.21
C GLN A 78 14.04 8.49 9.63
N SER A 79 13.03 8.73 10.45
CA SER A 79 13.04 8.39 11.87
C SER A 79 11.67 7.98 12.38
N THR A 80 11.63 7.35 13.54
CA THR A 80 10.37 7.04 14.22
C THR A 80 9.60 8.31 14.66
N TYR A 81 10.30 9.43 14.85
CA TYR A 81 9.67 10.73 15.15
C TYR A 81 8.93 11.27 13.93
N SER A 82 9.58 11.29 12.77
CA SER A 82 8.96 11.69 11.50
C SER A 82 7.78 10.77 11.13
N SER A 83 7.93 9.46 11.35
CA SER A 83 6.85 8.49 11.12
C SER A 83 5.64 8.73 12.02
N ALA A 84 5.86 9.03 13.29
CA ALA A 84 4.80 9.33 14.26
C ALA A 84 4.08 10.65 13.93
N ASP A 85 4.81 11.71 13.56
CA ASP A 85 4.21 12.97 13.11
C ASP A 85 3.42 12.77 11.81
N PHE A 86 3.99 12.02 10.85
CA PHE A 86 3.32 11.71 9.59
C PHE A 86 1.95 11.05 9.81
N VAL A 87 1.87 10.05 10.69
CA VAL A 87 0.60 9.37 11.00
C VAL A 87 -0.42 10.33 11.63
N LYS A 88 -0.01 11.19 12.56
CA LYS A 88 -0.90 12.19 13.16
C LYS A 88 -1.47 13.14 12.09
N ARG A 89 -0.63 13.61 11.15
CA ARG A 89 -1.05 14.44 10.01
C ARG A 89 -1.98 13.67 9.08
N LEU A 90 -1.64 12.43 8.73
CA LEU A 90 -2.43 11.54 7.89
C LEU A 90 -3.84 11.35 8.45
N VAL A 91 -3.95 10.94 9.72
CA VAL A 91 -5.24 10.70 10.38
C VAL A 91 -6.10 11.98 10.41
N LYS A 92 -5.49 13.12 10.75
CA LYS A 92 -6.20 14.41 10.73
C LYS A 92 -6.67 14.79 9.32
N TRP A 93 -5.85 14.52 8.30
CA TRP A 93 -6.17 14.85 6.91
C TRP A 93 -7.25 13.91 6.33
N TYR A 94 -7.20 12.60 6.67
CA TYR A 94 -8.20 11.60 6.29
C TYR A 94 -9.55 11.85 6.99
N LYS A 95 -9.52 12.15 8.28
CA LYS A 95 -10.74 12.46 9.06
C LYS A 95 -11.54 13.62 8.45
N ARG A 96 -10.87 14.65 7.93
CA ARG A 96 -11.54 15.77 7.22
C ARG A 96 -12.25 15.34 5.93
N ARG A 97 -12.02 14.13 5.44
CA ARG A 97 -12.61 13.51 4.24
C ARG A 97 -13.55 12.37 4.57
N GLY A 98 -13.94 12.22 5.83
CA GLY A 98 -14.80 11.13 6.28
C GLY A 98 -14.11 9.77 6.37
N ILE A 99 -12.77 9.70 6.21
CA ILE A 99 -12.03 8.44 6.28
C ILE A 99 -11.51 8.21 7.69
N THR A 100 -11.91 7.09 8.31
CA THR A 100 -11.37 6.61 9.59
C THR A 100 -10.34 5.51 9.33
N VAL A 101 -9.07 5.76 9.71
CA VAL A 101 -7.97 4.79 9.53
C VAL A 101 -8.09 3.69 10.58
N LYS A 102 -8.24 2.42 10.16
CA LYS A 102 -8.29 1.25 11.04
C LYS A 102 -6.96 0.51 11.13
N CYS A 103 -6.28 0.37 10.00
CA CYS A 103 -5.04 -0.39 9.92
C CYS A 103 -4.02 0.36 9.05
N ILE A 104 -2.78 0.47 9.55
CA ILE A 104 -1.63 0.94 8.77
C ILE A 104 -0.70 -0.23 8.50
N GLN A 105 -0.38 -0.44 7.22
CA GLN A 105 0.55 -1.46 6.77
C GLN A 105 1.86 -0.80 6.33
N THR A 106 2.98 -1.26 6.90
CA THR A 106 4.34 -0.80 6.54
C THR A 106 5.23 -1.98 6.20
N ASP A 107 6.38 -1.69 5.64
CA ASP A 107 7.51 -2.62 5.65
C ASP A 107 8.12 -2.71 7.07
N ASN A 108 9.28 -3.39 7.17
CA ASN A 108 9.99 -3.58 8.45
C ASN A 108 11.11 -2.55 8.64
N GLY A 109 10.98 -1.35 8.09
CA GLY A 109 11.94 -0.26 8.25
C GLY A 109 12.12 0.14 9.73
N PHE A 110 13.33 0.56 10.10
CA PHE A 110 13.66 0.95 11.47
C PHE A 110 12.86 2.17 11.97
N GLU A 111 12.36 2.98 11.07
CA GLU A 111 11.48 4.12 11.35
C GLU A 111 10.08 3.68 11.82
N PHE A 112 9.68 2.46 11.48
CA PHE A 112 8.36 1.92 11.81
C PHE A 112 8.40 0.90 12.94
N THR A 113 9.45 0.04 13.01
CA THR A 113 9.50 -1.05 13.98
C THR A 113 10.92 -1.40 14.40
N ASN A 114 11.04 -1.89 15.64
CA ASN A 114 12.30 -2.43 16.19
C ASN A 114 12.44 -3.95 15.97
N ARG A 115 11.55 -4.58 15.21
CA ARG A 115 11.46 -6.05 15.07
C ARG A 115 12.79 -6.73 14.76
N PHE A 116 13.64 -6.10 13.96
CA PHE A 116 14.93 -6.64 13.56
C PHE A 116 16.12 -6.04 14.31
N SER A 117 15.87 -5.22 15.33
CA SER A 117 16.94 -4.67 16.18
C SER A 117 17.29 -5.66 17.30
N PRO A 118 18.53 -6.18 17.37
CA PRO A 118 18.91 -7.16 18.40
C PRO A 118 18.76 -6.62 19.82
N SER A 119 19.00 -5.32 20.04
CA SER A 119 18.99 -4.69 21.37
C SER A 119 17.67 -4.00 21.74
N LYS A 120 16.76 -3.80 20.79
CA LYS A 120 15.52 -3.03 21.01
C LYS A 120 14.26 -3.78 20.60
N ARG A 121 14.37 -5.07 20.26
CA ARG A 121 13.28 -5.87 19.69
C ARG A 121 12.00 -5.86 20.54
N ASP A 122 12.12 -5.83 21.85
CA ASP A 122 11.01 -5.86 22.79
C ASP A 122 10.46 -4.46 23.13
N LYS A 123 11.07 -3.40 22.56
CA LYS A 123 10.64 -2.02 22.78
C LYS A 123 9.88 -1.51 21.58
N LYS A 124 8.65 -1.06 21.79
CA LYS A 124 7.88 -0.36 20.77
C LYS A 124 8.57 0.94 20.36
N THR A 125 8.54 1.24 19.07
CA THR A 125 8.96 2.54 18.52
C THR A 125 7.96 3.62 18.91
N LEU A 126 8.33 4.90 18.75
CA LEU A 126 7.39 6.01 18.93
C LEU A 126 6.22 5.91 17.93
N PHE A 127 6.50 5.46 16.70
CA PHE A 127 5.48 5.19 15.70
C PHE A 127 4.45 4.15 16.17
N GLU A 128 4.89 2.98 16.65
CA GLU A 128 4.03 1.92 17.16
C GLU A 128 3.22 2.38 18.39
N ASN A 129 3.84 3.16 19.29
CA ASN A 129 3.15 3.76 20.42
C ASN A 129 2.07 4.75 19.97
N THR A 130 2.38 5.58 18.96
CA THR A 130 1.41 6.53 18.40
C THR A 130 0.22 5.82 17.77
N LEU A 131 0.44 4.74 17.01
CA LEU A 131 -0.64 3.92 16.46
C LEU A 131 -1.52 3.31 17.56
N SER A 132 -0.89 2.77 18.62
CA SER A 132 -1.62 2.23 19.78
C SER A 132 -2.50 3.28 20.46
N GLN A 133 -2.00 4.50 20.63
CA GLN A 133 -2.76 5.64 21.20
C GLN A 133 -3.93 6.08 20.32
N LEU A 134 -3.78 5.96 19.00
CA LEU A 134 -4.82 6.29 18.01
C LEU A 134 -5.81 5.15 17.78
N GLY A 135 -5.63 3.98 18.42
CA GLY A 135 -6.46 2.79 18.20
C GLY A 135 -6.32 2.19 16.79
N ILE A 136 -5.16 2.38 16.14
CA ILE A 136 -4.88 1.92 14.78
C ILE A 136 -4.04 0.65 14.84
N GLU A 137 -4.48 -0.39 14.13
CA GLU A 137 -3.70 -1.62 13.97
C GLU A 137 -2.44 -1.37 13.15
N HIS A 138 -1.29 -1.90 13.59
CA HIS A 138 -0.05 -1.91 12.81
C HIS A 138 0.17 -3.29 12.19
N LYS A 139 0.19 -3.35 10.87
CA LYS A 139 0.46 -4.57 10.10
C LYS A 139 1.81 -4.47 9.41
N LEU A 140 2.72 -5.35 9.77
CA LEU A 140 4.00 -5.49 9.08
C LEU A 140 3.86 -6.45 7.90
N ILE A 141 4.43 -6.11 6.75
CA ILE A 141 4.53 -7.03 5.62
C ILE A 141 5.47 -8.19 5.99
N ARG A 142 5.20 -9.37 5.42
CA ARG A 142 6.12 -10.50 5.58
C ARG A 142 7.43 -10.18 4.88
N PRO A 143 8.58 -10.51 5.50
CA PRO A 143 9.87 -10.39 4.84
C PRO A 143 9.84 -11.07 3.46
N TYR A 144 10.55 -10.50 2.50
CA TYR A 144 10.66 -11.01 1.13
C TYR A 144 9.33 -11.13 0.34
N THR A 145 8.28 -10.40 0.76
CA THR A 145 6.99 -10.41 0.06
C THR A 145 6.63 -9.00 -0.44
N PRO A 146 7.32 -8.46 -1.45
CA PRO A 146 7.14 -7.07 -1.92
C PRO A 146 5.73 -6.80 -2.46
N ARG A 147 5.00 -7.83 -2.91
CA ARG A 147 3.63 -7.68 -3.44
C ARG A 147 2.66 -7.00 -2.45
N HIS A 148 2.91 -7.10 -1.15
CA HIS A 148 2.02 -6.54 -0.13
C HIS A 148 2.07 -5.00 -0.05
N ASN A 149 3.15 -4.35 -0.52
CA ASN A 149 3.29 -2.88 -0.56
C ASN A 149 3.25 -2.31 -1.99
N GLY A 150 2.81 -3.11 -2.96
CA GLY A 150 2.88 -2.81 -4.39
C GLY A 150 2.12 -1.55 -4.82
N LYS A 151 1.13 -1.06 -4.06
CA LYS A 151 0.41 0.17 -4.40
C LYS A 151 1.27 1.40 -4.12
N VAL A 152 1.90 1.44 -2.95
CA VAL A 152 2.78 2.55 -2.57
C VAL A 152 4.07 2.55 -3.41
N GLU A 153 4.66 1.38 -3.65
CA GLU A 153 5.84 1.23 -4.53
C GLU A 153 5.56 1.71 -5.96
N ARG A 154 4.41 1.34 -6.52
CA ARG A 154 3.98 1.83 -7.84
C ARG A 154 3.84 3.34 -7.86
N SER A 155 3.30 3.93 -6.79
CA SER A 155 3.16 5.38 -6.69
C SER A 155 4.53 6.08 -6.60
N HIS A 156 5.50 5.50 -5.91
CA HIS A 156 6.87 6.00 -5.86
C HIS A 156 7.54 5.98 -7.24
N ARG A 157 7.30 4.93 -8.04
CA ARG A 157 7.78 4.86 -9.43
C ARG A 157 7.15 5.95 -10.29
N GLU A 158 5.86 6.20 -10.13
CA GLU A 158 5.19 7.27 -10.85
C GLU A 158 5.71 8.66 -10.44
N ASP A 159 5.97 8.87 -9.14
CA ASP A 159 6.57 10.12 -8.65
C ASP A 159 7.99 10.29 -9.19
N HIS A 160 8.77 9.21 -9.26
CA HIS A 160 10.12 9.27 -9.84
C HIS A 160 10.10 9.78 -11.28
N ASN A 161 9.18 9.25 -12.09
CA ASN A 161 9.13 9.54 -13.52
C ASN A 161 8.45 10.87 -13.85
N LYS A 162 7.44 11.30 -13.07
CA LYS A 162 6.56 12.42 -13.42
C LYS A 162 6.65 13.62 -12.48
N PHE A 163 7.36 13.49 -11.38
CA PHE A 163 7.51 14.56 -10.40
C PHE A 163 8.99 14.87 -10.19
N TYR A 164 9.77 13.94 -9.70
CA TYR A 164 11.20 14.16 -9.46
C TYR A 164 12.03 14.43 -10.72
N SER A 165 11.57 14.00 -11.89
CA SER A 165 12.27 14.26 -13.17
C SER A 165 12.29 15.72 -13.58
N CYS A 166 11.36 16.55 -13.08
CA CYS A 166 11.15 17.94 -13.52
C CYS A 166 11.05 18.96 -12.36
N HIS A 167 11.34 18.54 -11.12
CA HIS A 167 11.29 19.43 -9.95
C HIS A 167 12.64 19.51 -9.26
N ARG A 168 12.90 20.67 -8.62
CA ARG A 168 14.05 20.91 -7.76
C ARG A 168 13.57 21.47 -6.43
N PHE A 169 14.21 21.07 -5.33
CA PHE A 169 13.81 21.43 -3.97
C PHE A 169 14.93 22.18 -3.28
N TYR A 170 14.60 23.33 -2.70
CA TYR A 170 15.53 24.22 -2.03
C TYR A 170 15.47 24.09 -0.51
N SER A 171 14.41 23.52 0.02
CA SER A 171 14.20 23.24 1.44
C SER A 171 13.16 22.13 1.64
N CYS A 172 13.00 21.67 2.88
CA CYS A 172 11.90 20.76 3.23
C CYS A 172 10.52 21.43 3.06
N ASP A 173 10.40 22.69 3.37
CA ASP A 173 9.16 23.45 3.18
C ASP A 173 8.79 23.58 1.69
N ASP A 174 9.77 23.86 0.83
CA ASP A 174 9.58 23.89 -0.61
C ASP A 174 9.15 22.53 -1.14
N LEU A 175 9.78 21.44 -0.68
CA LEU A 175 9.32 20.09 -1.00
C LEU A 175 7.85 19.89 -0.61
N ASN A 176 7.46 20.31 0.60
CA ASN A 176 6.09 20.13 1.09
C ASN A 176 5.05 20.94 0.29
N VAL A 177 5.39 22.14 -0.13
CA VAL A 177 4.53 22.94 -1.04
C VAL A 177 4.33 22.20 -2.38
N GLN A 178 5.41 21.71 -2.97
CA GLN A 178 5.36 20.99 -4.24
C GLN A 178 4.66 19.62 -4.10
N LEU A 179 4.86 18.90 -2.99
CA LEU A 179 4.14 17.66 -2.68
C LEU A 179 2.64 17.89 -2.50
N ALA A 180 2.21 19.01 -1.91
CA ALA A 180 0.79 19.36 -1.78
C ALA A 180 0.13 19.56 -3.16
N ALA A 181 0.80 20.24 -4.08
CA ALA A 181 0.33 20.40 -5.46
C ALA A 181 0.29 19.04 -6.19
N ARG A 182 1.32 18.19 -6.01
CA ARG A 182 1.37 16.83 -6.54
C ARG A 182 0.24 15.97 -6.01
N LEU A 183 -0.02 16.04 -4.71
CA LEU A 183 -1.08 15.34 -4.01
C LEU A 183 -2.46 15.69 -4.59
N SER A 184 -2.75 16.98 -4.73
CA SER A 184 -3.99 17.46 -5.35
C SER A 184 -4.17 16.89 -6.76
N ARG A 185 -3.15 16.98 -7.60
CA ARG A 185 -3.19 16.47 -8.97
C ARG A 185 -3.43 14.95 -9.03
N THR A 186 -2.76 14.16 -8.18
CA THR A 186 -2.88 12.71 -8.20
C THR A 186 -4.22 12.21 -7.69
N ASN A 187 -4.78 12.87 -6.66
CA ASN A 187 -6.07 12.47 -6.09
C ASN A 187 -7.27 12.91 -6.94
N ASN A 188 -7.08 13.84 -7.87
CA ASN A 188 -8.11 14.29 -8.83
C ASN A 188 -7.93 13.68 -10.24
N ARG A 189 -6.95 12.78 -10.45
CA ARG A 189 -6.72 12.18 -11.76
C ARG A 189 -7.48 10.85 -11.88
N PRO A 190 -8.32 10.67 -12.94
CA PRO A 190 -8.97 9.41 -13.22
C PRO A 190 -7.99 8.26 -13.38
N MET A 191 -8.35 7.08 -12.89
CA MET A 191 -7.51 5.88 -13.00
C MET A 191 -8.32 4.62 -13.29
N ARG A 192 -7.77 3.75 -14.14
CA ARG A 192 -8.42 2.51 -14.59
C ARG A 192 -8.90 1.60 -13.44
N PRO A 193 -8.13 1.37 -12.35
CA PRO A 193 -8.57 0.51 -11.26
C PRO A 193 -9.80 1.02 -10.49
N LEU A 194 -10.16 2.28 -10.63
CA LEU A 194 -11.34 2.90 -10.06
C LEU A 194 -12.42 3.15 -11.11
N LYS A 195 -12.48 2.33 -12.17
CA LYS A 195 -13.44 2.48 -13.27
C LYS A 195 -13.42 3.89 -13.90
N TRP A 196 -12.22 4.48 -13.99
CA TRP A 196 -11.96 5.83 -14.53
C TRP A 196 -12.46 6.97 -13.64
N PHE A 197 -12.90 6.72 -12.41
CA PHE A 197 -13.03 7.77 -11.40
C PHE A 197 -11.65 8.16 -10.87
N SER A 198 -11.53 9.41 -10.45
CA SER A 198 -10.41 9.82 -9.60
C SER A 198 -10.59 9.28 -8.18
N PRO A 199 -9.52 9.16 -7.37
CA PRO A 199 -9.62 8.76 -5.97
C PRO A 199 -10.66 9.55 -5.16
N ILE A 200 -10.76 10.87 -5.38
CA ILE A 200 -11.73 11.73 -4.68
C ILE A 200 -13.15 11.45 -5.16
N GLU A 201 -13.40 11.36 -6.47
CA GLU A 201 -14.72 11.01 -7.00
C GLU A 201 -15.17 9.63 -6.52
N PHE A 202 -14.25 8.66 -6.51
CA PHE A 202 -14.53 7.31 -6.03
C PHE A 202 -14.90 7.29 -4.55
N LEU A 203 -14.18 8.06 -3.71
CA LEU A 203 -14.54 8.22 -2.29
C LEU A 203 -15.94 8.83 -2.13
N ASN A 204 -16.23 9.94 -2.82
CA ASN A 204 -17.52 10.61 -2.71
C ASN A 204 -18.69 9.70 -3.12
N ASN A 205 -18.48 8.89 -4.15
CA ASN A 205 -19.48 7.92 -4.59
C ASN A 205 -19.65 6.75 -3.61
N SER A 206 -18.58 6.31 -2.91
CA SER A 206 -18.65 5.20 -1.95
C SER A 206 -19.35 5.59 -0.64
N VAL A 207 -19.32 6.86 -0.24
CA VAL A 207 -19.99 7.37 0.98
C VAL A 207 -21.50 7.55 0.76
N GLN A 208 -21.99 7.59 -0.48
CA GLN A 208 -23.43 7.76 -0.77
C GLN A 208 -24.23 6.44 -0.70
N TYR A 209 -23.58 5.30 -0.54
CA TYR A 209 -24.20 3.97 -0.54
C TYR A 209 -24.11 3.21 0.77
N ASP A 210 -23.54 3.83 1.83
CA ASP A 210 -23.57 3.35 3.22
C ASP A 210 -24.57 4.17 4.06
#